data_c9c68a8b1f27fd1c1e0eb9e73ce51261
#
_entry.id   c9c68a8b1f27fd1c1e0eb9e73ce51261
#
_cell.length_a   1.000
_cell.length_b   1.000
_cell.length_c   1.000
_cell.angle_alpha   90.00
_cell.angle_beta   90.00
_cell.angle_gamma   90.00
#
_symmetry.space_group_name_H-M   'P 1'
#
loop_
_entity.id
_entity.type
_entity.pdbx_description
1 polymer ?
#
loop_
_entity_poly.entity_id
_entity_poly.type
_entity_poly.pdbx_seq_one_letter_code
_entity_poly.pdbx_strand_id
1 'polypeptide(L)'
;MPGGNCVFNPSWLKKDCYKDWLVQDKLKPASNARCSKCLKTFDVRNMGEAALKSHMNGKKHQEQVKPLKKSSSLINNTMELQPETTDQDAGNGDDSQMTVAQWVTPATLTVKDVKPAAIATKNDVLSAEVLWALKICTSHYSHNSSEGSNLLFQRMFPDSDIASAFKCGEMKSAYLINHGIAPHFKSLLSDRLRSGSCEFVLLFDESMNSKTQNKQMDFHVRIWEGQEVRTRYYHSEFMGHATAADMDSVFETATSDLNLSNLLQLSMDGPNVNWKFYDIIHSRLQKERKKSMLNTGSCGLHIVHGVQFIVQFYSFL
;
A
#
# COMPACT_ATOMS: atom_id res chain seq x y z
N MET A 1 16.74 -29.04 -42.01
CA MET A 1 15.46 -28.36 -42.32
C MET A 1 15.31 -27.23 -41.29
N PRO A 2 15.28 -25.95 -41.65
CA PRO A 2 14.95 -24.90 -40.72
C PRO A 2 13.46 -25.02 -40.34
N GLY A 3 13.16 -25.21 -39.07
CA GLY A 3 11.81 -25.37 -38.57
C GLY A 3 10.98 -24.12 -38.86
N GLY A 4 9.88 -24.28 -39.62
CA GLY A 4 8.94 -23.21 -39.93
C GLY A 4 8.29 -22.66 -38.65
N ASN A 5 8.09 -21.34 -38.58
CA ASN A 5 7.38 -20.72 -37.50
C ASN A 5 5.94 -21.25 -37.40
N CYS A 6 5.55 -21.75 -36.25
CA CYS A 6 4.17 -22.15 -35.98
C CYS A 6 3.28 -20.91 -35.90
N VAL A 7 2.04 -21.04 -36.38
CA VAL A 7 0.99 -19.99 -36.32
C VAL A 7 -0.09 -20.45 -35.35
N PHE A 8 -0.72 -19.49 -34.66
CA PHE A 8 -1.87 -19.79 -33.79
C PHE A 8 -3.00 -20.44 -34.58
N ASN A 9 -3.40 -21.64 -34.16
CA ASN A 9 -4.46 -22.37 -34.86
C ASN A 9 -5.81 -22.14 -34.14
N PRO A 10 -6.81 -21.53 -34.79
CA PRO A 10 -8.12 -21.27 -34.22
C PRO A 10 -8.85 -22.53 -33.72
N SER A 11 -8.50 -23.74 -34.28
CA SER A 11 -9.10 -25.00 -33.82
C SER A 11 -8.76 -25.32 -32.36
N TRP A 12 -7.68 -24.77 -31.81
CA TRP A 12 -7.33 -24.94 -30.39
C TRP A 12 -8.38 -24.36 -29.44
N LEU A 13 -9.07 -23.27 -29.83
CA LEU A 13 -10.14 -22.67 -29.04
C LEU A 13 -11.33 -23.61 -28.82
N LYS A 14 -11.50 -24.62 -29.69
CA LYS A 14 -12.60 -25.59 -29.63
C LYS A 14 -12.25 -26.86 -28.86
N LYS A 15 -10.97 -27.05 -28.49
CA LYS A 15 -10.52 -28.22 -27.73
C LYS A 15 -10.95 -28.11 -26.27
N ASP A 16 -11.51 -29.19 -25.73
CA ASP A 16 -12.00 -29.22 -24.33
C ASP A 16 -10.95 -28.83 -23.31
N CYS A 17 -9.66 -29.18 -23.54
CA CYS A 17 -8.57 -28.81 -22.62
C CYS A 17 -8.15 -27.33 -22.66
N TYR A 18 -8.60 -26.56 -23.65
CA TYR A 18 -8.20 -25.16 -23.82
C TYR A 18 -9.37 -24.16 -23.83
N LYS A 19 -10.58 -24.60 -24.16
CA LYS A 19 -11.75 -23.73 -24.36
C LYS A 19 -12.07 -22.79 -23.18
N ASP A 20 -11.77 -23.21 -21.95
CA ASP A 20 -12.15 -22.47 -20.73
C ASP A 20 -11.14 -21.40 -20.34
N TRP A 21 -9.95 -21.38 -20.97
CA TRP A 21 -8.90 -20.46 -20.59
C TRP A 21 -8.11 -19.85 -21.75
N LEU A 22 -8.12 -20.48 -22.94
CA LEU A 22 -7.36 -20.02 -24.09
C LEU A 22 -8.11 -18.93 -24.84
N VAL A 23 -7.44 -17.83 -25.12
CA VAL A 23 -7.93 -16.73 -25.94
C VAL A 23 -6.85 -16.34 -26.95
N GLN A 24 -7.25 -15.99 -28.17
CA GLN A 24 -6.33 -15.44 -29.15
C GLN A 24 -5.91 -14.01 -28.74
N ASP A 25 -4.63 -13.72 -28.86
CA ASP A 25 -4.12 -12.37 -28.54
C ASP A 25 -4.61 -11.36 -29.59
N LYS A 26 -5.17 -10.23 -29.12
CA LYS A 26 -5.69 -9.18 -29.98
C LYS A 26 -4.57 -8.39 -30.70
N LEU A 27 -3.39 -8.25 -30.09
CA LEU A 27 -2.29 -7.47 -30.63
C LEU A 27 -1.44 -8.25 -31.64
N LYS A 28 -1.23 -9.55 -31.41
CA LYS A 28 -0.44 -10.43 -32.26
C LYS A 28 -1.17 -11.77 -32.47
N PRO A 29 -2.30 -11.77 -33.21
CA PRO A 29 -3.18 -12.93 -33.28
C PRO A 29 -2.56 -14.14 -33.97
N ALA A 30 -1.57 -13.94 -34.85
CA ALA A 30 -0.93 -15.01 -35.56
C ALA A 30 0.18 -15.75 -34.77
N SER A 31 0.79 -15.08 -33.77
CA SER A 31 1.97 -15.58 -33.10
C SER A 31 1.81 -15.80 -31.59
N ASN A 32 0.76 -15.23 -30.99
CA ASN A 32 0.60 -15.24 -29.54
C ASN A 32 -0.74 -15.86 -29.13
N ALA A 33 -0.68 -16.56 -28.01
CA ALA A 33 -1.84 -17.04 -27.26
C ALA A 33 -1.93 -16.32 -25.92
N ARG A 34 -3.13 -16.10 -25.41
CA ARG A 34 -3.39 -15.50 -24.10
C ARG A 34 -4.21 -16.45 -23.23
N CYS A 35 -3.85 -16.54 -21.97
CA CYS A 35 -4.65 -17.25 -20.97
C CYS A 35 -5.58 -16.25 -20.26
N SER A 36 -6.90 -16.51 -20.28
CA SER A 36 -7.90 -15.68 -19.59
C SER A 36 -7.87 -15.83 -18.06
N LYS A 37 -7.32 -16.94 -17.53
CA LYS A 37 -7.28 -17.22 -16.08
C LYS A 37 -6.07 -16.57 -15.40
N CYS A 38 -4.88 -16.72 -15.97
CA CYS A 38 -3.67 -16.11 -15.41
C CYS A 38 -3.21 -14.85 -16.16
N LEU A 39 -4.01 -14.34 -17.11
CA LEU A 39 -3.81 -13.12 -17.89
C LEU A 39 -2.46 -13.04 -18.62
N LYS A 40 -1.75 -14.18 -18.75
CA LYS A 40 -0.43 -14.26 -19.38
C LYS A 40 -0.57 -14.44 -20.89
N THR A 41 0.17 -13.63 -21.65
CA THR A 41 0.37 -13.80 -23.09
C THR A 41 1.70 -14.53 -23.32
N PHE A 42 1.74 -15.47 -24.25
CA PHE A 42 2.94 -16.25 -24.60
C PHE A 42 2.99 -16.58 -26.08
N ASP A 43 4.21 -16.70 -26.59
CA ASP A 43 4.51 -16.93 -28.00
C ASP A 43 4.34 -18.40 -28.36
N VAL A 44 3.69 -18.67 -29.49
CA VAL A 44 3.47 -20.03 -30.01
C VAL A 44 4.34 -20.35 -31.23
N ARG A 45 5.14 -19.40 -31.74
CA ARG A 45 5.92 -19.57 -32.99
C ARG A 45 6.90 -20.72 -32.93
N ASN A 46 7.59 -20.91 -31.82
CA ASN A 46 8.66 -21.90 -31.69
C ASN A 46 8.14 -23.30 -31.30
N MET A 47 7.07 -23.36 -30.52
CA MET A 47 6.59 -24.58 -29.90
C MET A 47 5.16 -24.98 -30.31
N GLY A 48 4.42 -24.12 -31.02
CA GLY A 48 3.05 -24.38 -31.41
C GLY A 48 2.15 -24.80 -30.26
N GLU A 49 1.41 -25.89 -30.39
CA GLU A 49 0.52 -26.41 -29.32
C GLU A 49 1.28 -26.88 -28.07
N ALA A 50 2.58 -27.24 -28.19
CA ALA A 50 3.36 -27.59 -27.01
C ALA A 50 3.53 -26.41 -26.02
N ALA A 51 3.53 -25.17 -26.51
CA ALA A 51 3.53 -23.99 -25.67
C ALA A 51 2.25 -23.91 -24.80
N LEU A 52 1.09 -24.28 -25.37
CA LEU A 52 -0.20 -24.34 -24.64
C LEU A 52 -0.17 -25.40 -23.53
N LYS A 53 0.33 -26.61 -23.88
CA LYS A 53 0.48 -27.70 -22.90
C LYS A 53 1.44 -27.35 -21.78
N SER A 54 2.57 -26.73 -22.11
CA SER A 54 3.56 -26.27 -21.13
C SER A 54 2.95 -25.21 -20.18
N HIS A 55 2.18 -24.26 -20.73
CA HIS A 55 1.49 -23.25 -19.91
C HIS A 55 0.44 -23.88 -18.98
N MET A 56 -0.39 -24.78 -19.51
CA MET A 56 -1.44 -25.48 -18.75
C MET A 56 -0.87 -26.31 -17.59
N ASN A 57 0.30 -26.92 -17.76
CA ASN A 57 0.98 -27.71 -16.73
C ASN A 57 1.76 -26.85 -15.73
N GLY A 58 1.89 -25.54 -15.98
CA GLY A 58 2.60 -24.62 -15.10
C GLY A 58 1.88 -24.40 -13.77
N LYS A 59 2.64 -24.39 -12.66
CA LYS A 59 2.10 -24.20 -11.29
C LYS A 59 1.13 -23.00 -11.18
N LYS A 60 1.53 -21.85 -11.74
CA LYS A 60 0.68 -20.63 -11.72
C LYS A 60 -0.67 -20.81 -12.42
N HIS A 61 -0.72 -21.55 -13.54
CA HIS A 61 -1.97 -21.84 -14.23
C HIS A 61 -2.83 -22.80 -13.41
N GLN A 62 -2.24 -23.86 -12.89
CA GLN A 62 -2.95 -24.86 -12.08
C GLN A 62 -3.53 -24.26 -10.78
N GLU A 63 -2.82 -23.33 -10.16
CA GLU A 63 -3.31 -22.60 -8.96
C GLU A 63 -4.52 -21.74 -9.28
N GLN A 64 -4.54 -21.09 -10.46
CA GLN A 64 -5.65 -20.23 -10.89
C GLN A 64 -6.88 -21.01 -11.39
N VAL A 65 -6.68 -22.26 -11.82
CA VAL A 65 -7.76 -23.11 -12.34
C VAL A 65 -8.33 -24.03 -11.26
N LYS A 66 -7.60 -24.24 -10.14
CA LYS A 66 -8.17 -24.99 -9.00
C LYS A 66 -9.46 -24.32 -8.56
N PRO A 67 -10.60 -25.04 -8.53
CA PRO A 67 -11.83 -24.47 -8.01
C PRO A 67 -11.57 -24.00 -6.57
N LEU A 68 -11.82 -22.74 -6.28
CA LEU A 68 -11.89 -22.24 -4.91
C LEU A 68 -12.86 -23.18 -4.19
N LYS A 69 -12.32 -24.00 -3.28
CA LYS A 69 -13.17 -24.72 -2.33
C LYS A 69 -14.05 -23.66 -1.70
N LYS A 70 -15.35 -23.76 -1.96
CA LYS A 70 -16.35 -22.86 -1.39
C LYS A 70 -16.10 -22.77 0.10
N SER A 71 -15.58 -21.65 0.57
CA SER A 71 -15.56 -21.31 1.99
C SER A 71 -16.96 -20.84 2.39
N SER A 72 -17.92 -21.75 2.25
CA SER A 72 -19.28 -21.54 2.73
C SER A 72 -19.40 -21.67 4.25
N SER A 73 -18.29 -21.89 4.96
CA SER A 73 -18.27 -22.01 6.43
C SER A 73 -18.01 -20.69 7.18
N LEU A 74 -17.68 -19.59 6.49
CA LEU A 74 -17.42 -18.31 7.16
C LEU A 74 -18.60 -17.32 7.16
N ILE A 75 -19.67 -17.60 6.44
CA ILE A 75 -20.85 -16.72 6.39
C ILE A 75 -21.92 -17.12 7.43
N ASN A 76 -21.90 -18.35 7.97
CA ASN A 76 -22.93 -18.82 8.90
C ASN A 76 -22.62 -18.60 10.38
N ASN A 77 -21.47 -18.04 10.76
CA ASN A 77 -21.11 -17.80 12.17
C ASN A 77 -21.25 -16.35 12.64
N THR A 78 -21.94 -15.49 11.88
CA THR A 78 -22.12 -14.08 12.28
C THR A 78 -23.58 -13.68 12.57
N MET A 79 -24.46 -14.67 12.79
CA MET A 79 -25.85 -14.39 13.16
C MET A 79 -26.30 -15.23 14.35
N GLU A 80 -25.68 -15.04 15.50
CA GLU A 80 -26.28 -15.31 16.81
C GLU A 80 -25.65 -14.37 17.84
N LEU A 81 -26.18 -13.15 17.90
CA LEU A 81 -25.99 -12.27 19.04
C LEU A 81 -27.22 -12.40 19.93
N GLN A 82 -27.07 -13.09 21.04
CA GLN A 82 -28.00 -13.02 22.16
C GLN A 82 -27.73 -11.73 22.96
N PRO A 83 -28.77 -11.08 23.53
CA PRO A 83 -28.62 -9.88 24.29
C PRO A 83 -28.30 -10.18 25.74
N GLU A 84 -27.20 -9.70 26.28
CA GLU A 84 -26.98 -9.58 27.71
C GLU A 84 -27.19 -8.17 28.19
N THR A 85 -27.93 -8.09 29.27
CA THR A 85 -28.46 -6.95 29.96
C THR A 85 -27.43 -6.25 30.86
N THR A 86 -27.51 -4.93 30.85
CA THR A 86 -27.28 -3.92 31.92
C THR A 86 -26.32 -4.23 33.08
N ASP A 87 -25.36 -3.30 33.31
CA ASP A 87 -25.41 -2.52 34.54
C ASP A 87 -24.67 -1.18 34.38
N GLN A 88 -25.22 -0.17 35.06
CA GLN A 88 -24.82 1.23 35.11
C GLN A 88 -23.58 1.39 35.99
N ASP A 89 -22.65 2.29 35.62
CA ASP A 89 -22.15 3.26 36.59
C ASP A 89 -21.59 4.51 35.92
N ALA A 90 -21.83 5.61 36.59
CA ALA A 90 -21.59 6.99 36.17
C ALA A 90 -20.15 7.44 36.50
N GLY A 91 -19.53 8.18 35.60
CA GLY A 91 -18.26 8.87 35.87
C GLY A 91 -18.01 9.99 34.86
N ASN A 92 -18.28 11.22 35.24
CA ASN A 92 -17.95 12.47 34.56
C ASN A 92 -16.47 12.61 34.23
N GLY A 93 -16.15 13.10 33.03
CA GLY A 93 -14.81 13.53 32.64
C GLY A 93 -14.78 14.03 31.20
N ASP A 94 -15.01 15.31 31.04
CA ASP A 94 -14.85 16.08 29.80
C ASP A 94 -13.38 16.08 29.37
N ASP A 95 -13.07 15.54 28.22
CA ASP A 95 -11.91 15.96 27.43
C ASP A 95 -12.05 15.53 25.97
N SER A 96 -12.29 16.53 25.12
CA SER A 96 -12.53 16.40 23.69
C SER A 96 -11.23 16.10 22.95
N GLN A 97 -10.90 14.82 22.72
CA GLN A 97 -9.88 14.40 21.76
C GLN A 97 -10.48 13.49 20.70
N MET A 98 -10.71 14.07 19.52
CA MET A 98 -11.17 13.34 18.34
C MET A 98 -10.08 12.40 17.83
N THR A 99 -10.25 11.10 18.02
CA THR A 99 -9.41 10.06 17.41
C THR A 99 -9.93 9.70 16.01
N VAL A 100 -9.03 9.33 15.10
CA VAL A 100 -9.33 8.91 13.71
C VAL A 100 -10.37 7.77 13.65
N ALA A 101 -10.52 6.99 14.71
CA ALA A 101 -11.55 5.96 14.85
C ALA A 101 -12.99 6.51 14.92
N GLN A 102 -13.18 7.75 15.29
CA GLN A 102 -14.51 8.38 15.36
C GLN A 102 -15.11 8.72 14.00
N TRP A 103 -14.32 8.68 12.93
CA TRP A 103 -14.80 8.95 11.57
C TRP A 103 -15.47 7.74 10.88
N VAL A 104 -15.43 6.56 11.49
CA VAL A 104 -15.90 5.31 10.87
C VAL A 104 -16.97 4.57 11.69
N THR A 105 -17.43 5.12 12.81
CA THR A 105 -18.62 4.59 13.47
C THR A 105 -19.86 5.07 12.72
N PRO A 106 -20.70 4.14 12.17
CA PRO A 106 -21.98 4.55 11.64
C PRO A 106 -22.79 5.13 12.80
N ALA A 107 -23.08 6.43 12.76
CA ALA A 107 -24.12 6.99 13.61
C ALA A 107 -25.38 6.13 13.40
N THR A 108 -25.95 5.60 14.48
CA THR A 108 -27.20 4.87 14.45
C THR A 108 -28.28 5.87 14.01
N LEU A 109 -28.52 5.91 12.69
CA LEU A 109 -29.59 6.71 12.10
C LEU A 109 -30.92 6.08 12.52
N THR A 110 -31.57 6.68 13.49
CA THR A 110 -32.98 6.37 13.78
C THR A 110 -33.82 6.83 12.59
N VAL A 111 -34.67 5.93 12.08
CA VAL A 111 -35.49 6.05 10.85
C VAL A 111 -36.55 7.16 10.91
N LYS A 112 -36.38 8.24 11.66
CA LYS A 112 -37.40 9.29 11.83
C LYS A 112 -37.15 10.60 11.07
N ASP A 113 -36.02 10.74 10.36
CA ASP A 113 -35.73 11.97 9.60
C ASP A 113 -35.39 11.67 8.13
N VAL A 114 -36.30 11.02 7.41
CA VAL A 114 -36.23 10.99 5.95
C VAL A 114 -36.74 12.35 5.45
N LYS A 115 -35.83 13.33 5.36
CA LYS A 115 -36.08 14.52 4.54
C LYS A 115 -36.25 14.08 3.10
N PRO A 116 -37.18 14.73 2.32
CA PRO A 116 -37.31 14.44 0.89
C PRO A 116 -35.94 14.55 0.24
N ALA A 117 -35.61 13.59 -0.62
CA ALA A 117 -34.32 13.45 -1.25
C ALA A 117 -33.92 14.78 -1.91
N ALA A 118 -32.98 15.49 -1.29
CA ALA A 118 -32.33 16.63 -1.94
C ALA A 118 -31.55 16.07 -3.12
N ILE A 119 -31.73 16.67 -4.30
CA ILE A 119 -30.96 16.35 -5.50
C ILE A 119 -29.48 16.38 -5.15
N ALA A 120 -28.77 15.28 -5.40
CA ALA A 120 -27.36 15.17 -5.06
C ALA A 120 -26.54 16.31 -5.69
N THR A 121 -25.81 17.02 -4.85
CA THR A 121 -24.95 18.10 -5.32
C THR A 121 -23.66 17.51 -5.93
N LYS A 122 -22.96 18.31 -6.73
CA LYS A 122 -21.64 17.94 -7.26
C LYS A 122 -20.64 17.60 -6.13
N ASN A 123 -20.77 18.23 -4.97
CA ASN A 123 -19.92 17.99 -3.80
C ASN A 123 -20.21 16.64 -3.15
N ASP A 124 -21.46 16.17 -3.15
CA ASP A 124 -21.83 14.86 -2.60
C ASP A 124 -21.22 13.74 -3.42
N VAL A 125 -21.25 13.87 -4.76
CA VAL A 125 -20.61 12.93 -5.68
C VAL A 125 -19.09 12.92 -5.47
N LEU A 126 -18.45 14.10 -5.39
CA LEU A 126 -17.02 14.21 -5.13
C LEU A 126 -16.64 13.59 -3.77
N SER A 127 -17.45 13.82 -2.74
CA SER A 127 -17.25 13.23 -1.41
C SER A 127 -17.30 11.69 -1.47
N ALA A 128 -18.25 11.12 -2.20
CA ALA A 128 -18.34 9.68 -2.41
C ALA A 128 -17.09 9.12 -3.13
N GLU A 129 -16.59 9.84 -4.14
CA GLU A 129 -15.39 9.45 -4.87
C GLU A 129 -14.11 9.54 -4.02
N VAL A 130 -14.00 10.55 -3.17
CA VAL A 130 -12.89 10.68 -2.19
C VAL A 130 -12.96 9.56 -1.16
N LEU A 131 -14.15 9.22 -0.64
CA LEU A 131 -14.32 8.09 0.29
C LEU A 131 -13.92 6.77 -0.35
N TRP A 132 -14.26 6.57 -1.63
CA TRP A 132 -13.82 5.39 -2.37
C TRP A 132 -12.29 5.34 -2.52
N ALA A 133 -11.67 6.47 -2.87
CA ALA A 133 -10.22 6.57 -2.97
C ALA A 133 -9.52 6.32 -1.61
N LEU A 134 -10.08 6.81 -0.50
CA LEU A 134 -9.63 6.48 0.86
C LEU A 134 -9.78 4.99 1.16
N LYS A 135 -10.88 4.35 0.74
CA LYS A 135 -11.10 2.92 0.90
C LYS A 135 -10.03 2.10 0.16
N ILE A 136 -9.65 2.51 -1.05
CA ILE A 136 -8.56 1.88 -1.81
C ILE A 136 -7.27 1.91 -0.98
N CYS A 137 -6.88 3.08 -0.44
CA CYS A 137 -5.69 3.23 0.37
C CYS A 137 -5.74 2.37 1.65
N THR A 138 -6.82 2.47 2.42
CA THR A 138 -6.94 1.80 3.72
C THR A 138 -7.09 0.29 3.64
N SER A 139 -7.55 -0.22 2.49
CA SER A 139 -7.71 -1.66 2.25
C SER A 139 -6.62 -2.26 1.37
N HIS A 140 -5.59 -1.47 1.02
CA HIS A 140 -4.48 -1.88 0.16
C HIS A 140 -4.94 -2.44 -1.19
N TYR A 141 -6.02 -1.89 -1.75
CA TYR A 141 -6.48 -2.27 -3.08
C TYR A 141 -5.57 -1.66 -4.16
N SER A 142 -5.42 -2.36 -5.27
CA SER A 142 -4.79 -1.74 -6.45
C SER A 142 -5.72 -0.69 -7.06
N HIS A 143 -5.18 0.30 -7.77
CA HIS A 143 -6.01 1.29 -8.49
C HIS A 143 -6.95 0.62 -9.50
N ASN A 144 -6.52 -0.49 -10.14
CA ASN A 144 -7.33 -1.28 -11.05
C ASN A 144 -8.59 -1.87 -10.39
N SER A 145 -8.64 -1.96 -9.07
CA SER A 145 -9.84 -2.38 -8.34
C SER A 145 -11.00 -1.40 -8.48
N SER A 146 -10.74 -0.20 -8.97
CA SER A 146 -11.77 0.81 -9.29
C SER A 146 -12.39 0.62 -10.66
N GLU A 147 -11.87 -0.27 -11.50
CA GLU A 147 -12.45 -0.55 -12.80
C GLU A 147 -13.85 -1.18 -12.63
N GLY A 148 -14.85 -0.57 -13.25
CA GLY A 148 -16.25 -1.02 -13.14
C GLY A 148 -16.97 -0.67 -11.84
N SER A 149 -16.33 -0.01 -10.88
CA SER A 149 -16.95 0.40 -9.61
C SER A 149 -18.18 1.29 -9.80
N ASN A 150 -18.19 2.15 -10.82
CA ASN A 150 -19.31 2.99 -11.18
C ASN A 150 -20.56 2.16 -11.56
N LEU A 151 -20.40 1.14 -12.40
CA LEU A 151 -21.50 0.26 -12.80
C LEU A 151 -21.99 -0.59 -11.62
N LEU A 152 -21.07 -1.01 -10.75
CA LEU A 152 -21.41 -1.75 -9.54
C LEU A 152 -22.31 -0.91 -8.63
N PHE A 153 -21.91 0.33 -8.31
CA PHE A 153 -22.68 1.21 -7.42
C PHE A 153 -24.04 1.59 -8.02
N GLN A 154 -24.11 1.85 -9.32
CA GLN A 154 -25.37 2.10 -10.00
C GLN A 154 -26.34 0.91 -9.91
N ARG A 155 -25.83 -0.32 -9.99
CA ARG A 155 -26.65 -1.53 -9.84
C ARG A 155 -27.05 -1.82 -8.40
N MET A 156 -26.16 -1.51 -7.44
CA MET A 156 -26.45 -1.72 -6.00
C MET A 156 -27.44 -0.68 -5.47
N PHE A 157 -27.39 0.55 -5.98
CA PHE A 157 -28.18 1.68 -5.51
C PHE A 157 -28.84 2.41 -6.68
N PRO A 158 -29.85 1.77 -7.33
CA PRO A 158 -30.44 2.30 -8.58
C PRO A 158 -31.24 3.59 -8.37
N ASP A 159 -31.66 3.87 -7.15
CA ASP A 159 -32.41 5.04 -6.74
C ASP A 159 -31.52 6.21 -6.23
N SER A 160 -30.21 6.04 -6.25
CA SER A 160 -29.26 7.04 -5.76
C SER A 160 -28.70 7.90 -6.88
N ASP A 161 -28.94 9.21 -6.83
CA ASP A 161 -28.35 10.19 -7.73
C ASP A 161 -26.81 10.23 -7.61
N ILE A 162 -26.29 10.03 -6.39
CA ILE A 162 -24.84 9.95 -6.16
C ILE A 162 -24.26 8.74 -6.89
N ALA A 163 -24.86 7.56 -6.75
CA ALA A 163 -24.39 6.36 -7.42
C ALA A 163 -24.48 6.48 -8.94
N SER A 164 -25.56 7.09 -9.45
CA SER A 164 -25.74 7.38 -10.87
C SER A 164 -24.66 8.29 -11.44
N ALA A 165 -24.26 9.32 -10.69
CA ALA A 165 -23.26 10.30 -11.09
C ALA A 165 -21.81 9.90 -10.76
N PHE A 166 -21.59 8.85 -9.91
CA PHE A 166 -20.26 8.38 -9.50
C PHE A 166 -19.43 7.91 -10.69
N LYS A 167 -18.21 8.45 -10.83
CA LYS A 167 -17.28 8.15 -11.95
C LYS A 167 -15.83 8.05 -11.48
N CYS A 168 -15.56 7.27 -10.43
CA CYS A 168 -14.23 7.10 -9.88
C CYS A 168 -13.62 5.75 -10.35
N GLY A 169 -13.11 5.75 -11.59
CA GLY A 169 -12.31 4.64 -12.12
C GLY A 169 -10.84 4.73 -11.69
N GLU A 170 -9.99 3.86 -12.26
CA GLU A 170 -8.56 3.74 -11.97
C GLU A 170 -7.82 5.08 -12.00
N MET A 171 -7.90 5.79 -13.12
CA MET A 171 -7.17 7.06 -13.31
C MET A 171 -7.64 8.14 -12.34
N LYS A 172 -8.94 8.26 -12.09
CA LYS A 172 -9.47 9.26 -11.17
C LYS A 172 -9.13 8.94 -9.73
N SER A 173 -9.20 7.68 -9.32
CA SER A 173 -8.79 7.27 -7.97
C SER A 173 -7.31 7.54 -7.74
N ALA A 174 -6.44 7.22 -8.70
CA ALA A 174 -5.01 7.54 -8.63
C ALA A 174 -4.78 9.07 -8.54
N TYR A 175 -5.52 9.86 -9.32
CA TYR A 175 -5.43 11.32 -9.28
C TYR A 175 -5.85 11.88 -7.91
N LEU A 176 -6.99 11.45 -7.39
CA LEU A 176 -7.47 11.88 -6.06
C LEU A 176 -6.49 11.52 -4.95
N ILE A 177 -5.89 10.33 -5.02
CA ILE A 177 -4.90 9.88 -4.04
C ILE A 177 -3.63 10.74 -4.13
N ASN A 178 -3.07 10.87 -5.33
CA ASN A 178 -1.77 11.52 -5.50
C ASN A 178 -1.80 13.04 -5.33
N HIS A 179 -2.90 13.69 -5.75
CA HIS A 179 -2.99 15.16 -5.78
C HIS A 179 -3.92 15.75 -4.71
N GLY A 180 -4.70 14.92 -4.04
CA GLY A 180 -5.61 15.35 -2.98
C GLY A 180 -5.26 14.72 -1.62
N ILE A 181 -5.45 13.42 -1.50
CA ILE A 181 -5.37 12.70 -0.23
C ILE A 181 -3.94 12.67 0.32
N ALA A 182 -2.96 12.26 -0.47
CA ALA A 182 -1.58 12.13 -0.02
C ALA A 182 -0.95 13.49 0.38
N PRO A 183 -1.08 14.58 -0.40
CA PRO A 183 -0.60 15.89 0.02
C PRO A 183 -1.28 16.42 1.28
N HIS A 184 -2.57 16.16 1.46
CA HIS A 184 -3.30 16.56 2.66
C HIS A 184 -2.73 15.89 3.92
N PHE A 185 -2.59 14.55 3.91
CA PHE A 185 -2.02 13.83 5.06
C PHE A 185 -0.55 14.15 5.29
N LYS A 186 0.21 14.40 4.22
CA LYS A 186 1.61 14.87 4.34
C LYS A 186 1.67 16.23 5.05
N SER A 187 0.81 17.18 4.67
CA SER A 187 0.73 18.48 5.34
C SER A 187 0.41 18.35 6.81
N LEU A 188 -0.63 17.56 7.17
CA LEU A 188 -0.99 17.32 8.56
C LEU A 188 0.17 16.74 9.39
N LEU A 189 0.89 15.78 8.82
CA LEU A 189 2.05 15.17 9.48
C LEU A 189 3.18 16.20 9.64
N SER A 190 3.50 16.96 8.58
CA SER A 190 4.57 17.97 8.60
C SER A 190 4.25 19.10 9.61
N ASP A 191 3.00 19.56 9.66
CA ASP A 191 2.57 20.60 10.61
C ASP A 191 2.73 20.12 12.06
N ARG A 192 2.40 18.87 12.33
CA ARG A 192 2.60 18.26 13.64
C ARG A 192 4.08 18.15 14.01
N LEU A 193 4.94 17.70 13.09
CA LEU A 193 6.37 17.55 13.33
C LEU A 193 7.11 18.88 13.43
N ARG A 194 6.56 19.92 12.82
CA ARG A 194 7.06 21.30 12.91
C ARG A 194 6.69 21.95 14.24
N SER A 195 5.61 21.51 14.86
CA SER A 195 5.18 22.03 16.16
C SER A 195 6.23 21.72 17.24
N GLY A 196 6.48 22.68 18.14
CA GLY A 196 7.50 22.55 19.19
C GLY A 196 7.24 21.45 20.24
N SER A 197 6.04 20.86 20.23
CA SER A 197 5.57 19.89 21.23
C SER A 197 5.66 18.42 20.78
N CYS A 198 5.99 18.14 19.54
CA CYS A 198 6.03 16.77 19.01
C CYS A 198 7.47 16.27 18.92
N GLU A 199 7.90 15.49 19.89
CA GLU A 199 9.16 14.74 19.78
C GLU A 199 9.01 13.53 18.87
N PHE A 200 10.03 13.22 18.08
CA PHE A 200 9.99 12.12 17.13
C PHE A 200 11.34 11.40 16.96
N VAL A 201 11.27 10.16 16.50
CA VAL A 201 12.39 9.39 16.00
C VAL A 201 12.30 9.35 14.48
N LEU A 202 13.39 9.63 13.80
CA LEU A 202 13.49 9.46 12.36
C LEU A 202 14.14 8.10 12.05
N LEU A 203 13.46 7.29 11.27
CA LEU A 203 13.98 6.03 10.76
C LEU A 203 14.29 6.22 9.29
N PHE A 204 15.42 5.70 8.84
CA PHE A 204 15.70 5.64 7.42
C PHE A 204 16.22 4.25 7.03
N ASP A 205 15.95 3.91 5.79
CA ASP A 205 16.43 2.68 5.16
C ASP A 205 16.83 2.97 3.72
N GLU A 206 17.95 2.35 3.30
CA GLU A 206 18.45 2.48 1.94
C GLU A 206 18.05 1.24 1.15
N SER A 207 17.34 1.44 0.06
CA SER A 207 16.95 0.39 -0.86
C SER A 207 17.39 0.69 -2.29
N MET A 208 17.52 -0.35 -3.11
CA MET A 208 17.76 -0.19 -4.54
C MET A 208 16.45 -0.34 -5.30
N ASN A 209 16.06 0.69 -6.02
CA ASN A 209 14.93 0.61 -6.92
C ASN A 209 15.29 -0.27 -8.12
N SER A 210 14.71 -1.45 -8.20
CA SER A 210 15.02 -2.45 -9.25
C SER A 210 14.66 -2.00 -10.67
N LYS A 211 13.76 -1.03 -10.82
CA LYS A 211 13.34 -0.52 -12.13
C LYS A 211 14.27 0.56 -12.66
N THR A 212 14.66 1.49 -11.81
CA THR A 212 15.48 2.64 -12.19
C THR A 212 16.97 2.42 -11.93
N GLN A 213 17.33 1.35 -11.21
CA GLN A 213 18.70 1.04 -10.76
C GLN A 213 19.32 2.18 -9.92
N ASN A 214 18.48 3.04 -9.36
CA ASN A 214 18.88 4.10 -8.47
C ASN A 214 18.69 3.67 -7.02
N LYS A 215 19.59 4.13 -6.16
CA LYS A 215 19.39 4.00 -4.71
C LYS A 215 18.31 4.96 -4.24
N GLN A 216 17.49 4.50 -3.31
CA GLN A 216 16.41 5.25 -2.72
C GLN A 216 16.58 5.23 -1.21
N MET A 217 16.43 6.37 -0.58
CA MET A 217 16.42 6.52 0.86
C MET A 217 15.02 6.85 1.32
N ASP A 218 14.43 5.96 2.09
CA ASP A 218 13.07 6.09 2.62
C ASP A 218 13.13 6.57 4.06
N PHE A 219 12.37 7.63 4.35
CA PHE A 219 12.26 8.21 5.69
C PHE A 219 10.91 7.89 6.30
N HIS A 220 10.93 7.40 7.52
CA HIS A 220 9.76 7.20 8.35
C HIS A 220 9.93 7.96 9.65
N VAL A 221 8.84 8.49 10.18
CA VAL A 221 8.82 9.11 11.50
C VAL A 221 8.06 8.23 12.47
N ARG A 222 8.60 8.10 13.66
CA ARG A 222 7.95 7.43 14.77
C ARG A 222 7.62 8.45 15.83
N ILE A 223 6.34 8.54 16.14
CA ILE A 223 5.77 9.55 17.04
C ILE A 223 4.83 8.90 18.04
N TRP A 224 4.63 9.57 19.15
CA TRP A 224 3.61 9.21 20.10
C TRP A 224 2.27 9.82 19.68
N GLU A 225 1.26 9.00 19.43
CA GLU A 225 -0.10 9.40 19.08
C GLU A 225 -1.09 8.90 20.12
N GLY A 226 -1.59 9.81 20.96
CA GLY A 226 -2.46 9.43 22.08
C GLY A 226 -1.73 8.51 23.05
N GLN A 227 -2.10 7.23 23.11
CA GLN A 227 -1.48 6.23 24.00
C GLN A 227 -0.60 5.23 23.26
N GLU A 228 -0.35 5.43 21.96
CA GLU A 228 0.38 4.48 21.14
C GLU A 228 1.56 5.14 20.41
N VAL A 229 2.60 4.34 20.18
CA VAL A 229 3.70 4.71 19.30
C VAL A 229 3.36 4.29 17.89
N ARG A 230 3.33 5.24 16.95
CA ARG A 230 3.02 4.98 15.55
C ARG A 230 4.16 5.39 14.64
N THR A 231 4.40 4.56 13.62
CA THR A 231 5.36 4.85 12.56
C THR A 231 4.59 5.30 11.32
N ARG A 232 5.00 6.45 10.76
CA ARG A 232 4.41 7.04 9.56
C ARG A 232 5.46 7.18 8.48
N TYR A 233 5.10 6.85 7.23
CA TYR A 233 5.91 7.22 6.08
C TYR A 233 5.96 8.76 6.00
N TYR A 234 7.15 9.29 5.73
CA TYR A 234 7.34 10.73 5.65
C TYR A 234 7.79 11.18 4.26
N HIS A 235 8.90 10.62 3.75
CA HIS A 235 9.52 11.05 2.50
C HIS A 235 10.38 9.94 1.90
N SER A 236 10.57 10.00 0.58
CA SER A 236 11.56 9.18 -0.14
C SER A 236 12.34 10.07 -1.10
N GLU A 237 13.64 9.84 -1.18
CA GLU A 237 14.53 10.57 -2.08
C GLU A 237 15.45 9.59 -2.82
N PHE A 238 15.73 9.89 -4.08
CA PHE A 238 16.66 9.09 -4.86
C PHE A 238 18.11 9.61 -4.70
N MET A 239 19.04 8.67 -4.58
CA MET A 239 20.46 8.95 -4.47
C MET A 239 21.23 8.33 -5.64
N GLY A 240 22.27 9.01 -6.12
CA GLY A 240 23.19 8.44 -7.11
C GLY A 240 24.15 7.44 -6.49
N HIS A 241 24.81 7.83 -5.42
CA HIS A 241 25.71 7.02 -4.61
C HIS A 241 25.24 7.02 -3.16
N ALA A 242 25.66 6.05 -2.36
CA ALA A 242 25.35 5.99 -0.94
C ALA A 242 26.60 6.27 -0.10
N THR A 243 27.22 7.44 -0.30
CA THR A 243 28.24 7.94 0.61
C THR A 243 27.58 8.66 1.78
N ALA A 244 28.26 8.78 2.91
CA ALA A 244 27.74 9.53 4.06
C ALA A 244 27.44 11.01 3.71
N ALA A 245 28.15 11.60 2.74
CA ALA A 245 27.90 12.96 2.26
C ALA A 245 26.65 13.05 1.38
N ASP A 246 26.39 12.04 0.51
CA ASP A 246 25.17 11.99 -0.28
C ASP A 246 23.96 11.82 0.63
N MET A 247 24.05 10.93 1.64
CA MET A 247 23.00 10.73 2.64
C MET A 247 22.73 12.01 3.43
N ASP A 248 23.76 12.78 3.78
CA ASP A 248 23.62 14.06 4.46
C ASP A 248 22.87 15.09 3.62
N SER A 249 23.20 15.21 2.34
CA SER A 249 22.51 16.10 1.41
C SER A 249 21.03 15.72 1.24
N VAL A 250 20.75 14.43 1.12
CA VAL A 250 19.38 13.90 1.04
C VAL A 250 18.61 14.15 2.34
N PHE A 251 19.26 13.94 3.49
CA PHE A 251 18.69 14.22 4.79
C PHE A 251 18.30 15.69 4.95
N GLU A 252 19.18 16.62 4.58
CA GLU A 252 18.90 18.06 4.63
C GLU A 252 17.68 18.41 3.78
N THR A 253 17.61 17.89 2.56
CA THR A 253 16.46 18.10 1.67
C THR A 253 15.18 17.54 2.27
N ALA A 254 15.21 16.29 2.73
CA ALA A 254 14.05 15.60 3.27
C ALA A 254 13.52 16.22 4.56
N THR A 255 14.40 16.78 5.40
CA THR A 255 14.06 17.29 6.73
C THR A 255 13.96 18.81 6.80
N SER A 256 14.09 19.52 5.67
CA SER A 256 14.03 20.99 5.59
C SER A 256 12.80 21.59 6.27
N ASP A 257 11.67 20.89 6.23
CA ASP A 257 10.40 21.29 6.83
C ASP A 257 10.22 20.85 8.29
N LEU A 258 11.18 20.13 8.89
CA LEU A 258 11.05 19.58 10.22
C LEU A 258 11.72 20.45 11.28
N ASN A 259 11.14 20.47 12.48
CA ASN A 259 11.83 21.01 13.64
C ASN A 259 12.75 19.94 14.24
N LEU A 260 13.97 19.85 13.73
CA LEU A 260 14.92 18.86 14.21
C LEU A 260 15.35 19.06 15.69
N SER A 261 14.96 20.15 16.38
CA SER A 261 15.14 20.26 17.83
C SER A 261 14.36 19.21 18.61
N ASN A 262 13.32 18.68 17.99
CA ASN A 262 12.48 17.61 18.54
C ASN A 262 12.93 16.21 18.11
N LEU A 263 13.98 16.09 17.29
CA LEU A 263 14.52 14.79 16.91
C LEU A 263 15.20 14.14 18.12
N LEU A 264 14.65 13.03 18.59
CA LEU A 264 15.20 12.25 19.70
C LEU A 264 16.29 11.29 19.27
N GLN A 265 16.08 10.62 18.15
CA GLN A 265 16.94 9.54 17.68
C GLN A 265 16.88 9.42 16.16
N LEU A 266 18.00 9.02 15.58
CA LEU A 266 18.09 8.56 14.21
C LEU A 266 18.24 7.04 14.22
N SER A 267 17.23 6.31 13.71
CA SER A 267 17.22 4.84 13.67
C SER A 267 17.61 4.35 12.28
N MET A 268 18.59 3.47 12.22
CA MET A 268 19.22 2.99 10.99
C MET A 268 19.71 1.55 11.14
N ASP A 269 20.06 0.90 10.04
CA ASP A 269 20.83 -0.34 10.06
C ASP A 269 22.33 -0.09 10.35
N GLY A 270 23.14 -1.16 10.45
CA GLY A 270 24.48 -1.11 11.01
C GLY A 270 25.71 -0.92 10.10
N PRO A 271 25.62 -0.66 8.76
CA PRO A 271 26.82 -0.41 7.93
C PRO A 271 27.65 0.79 8.39
N ASN A 272 28.97 0.72 8.19
CA ASN A 272 29.88 1.80 8.59
C ASN A 272 29.57 3.16 7.96
N VAL A 273 28.98 3.18 6.76
CA VAL A 273 28.57 4.42 6.09
C VAL A 273 27.45 5.11 6.88
N ASN A 274 26.51 4.36 7.43
CA ASN A 274 25.41 4.88 8.23
C ASN A 274 25.90 5.43 9.57
N TRP A 275 26.86 4.79 10.20
CA TRP A 275 27.50 5.34 11.40
C TRP A 275 28.24 6.64 11.12
N LYS A 276 28.95 6.72 10.01
CA LYS A 276 29.63 7.96 9.60
C LYS A 276 28.59 9.08 9.33
N PHE A 277 27.49 8.75 8.67
CA PHE A 277 26.39 9.68 8.49
C PHE A 277 25.78 10.12 9.82
N TYR A 278 25.51 9.18 10.74
CA TYR A 278 25.04 9.47 12.09
C TYR A 278 25.93 10.47 12.82
N ASP A 279 27.24 10.28 12.78
CA ASP A 279 28.21 11.16 13.43
C ASP A 279 28.18 12.59 12.85
N ILE A 280 27.98 12.73 11.55
CA ILE A 280 27.82 14.05 10.90
C ILE A 280 26.58 14.75 11.47
N ILE A 281 25.42 14.09 11.46
CA ILE A 281 24.16 14.67 11.95
C ILE A 281 24.23 14.95 13.44
N HIS A 282 24.74 13.99 14.22
CA HIS A 282 24.87 14.14 15.68
C HIS A 282 25.75 15.36 16.05
N SER A 283 26.91 15.49 15.41
CA SER A 283 27.85 16.61 15.64
C SER A 283 27.21 17.95 15.27
N ARG A 284 26.48 18.00 14.15
CA ARG A 284 25.76 19.20 13.71
C ARG A 284 24.70 19.61 14.72
N LEU A 285 23.81 18.68 15.12
CA LEU A 285 22.72 18.97 16.05
C LEU A 285 23.23 19.31 17.44
N GLN A 286 24.31 18.68 17.89
CA GLN A 286 24.92 19.01 19.18
C GLN A 286 25.50 20.42 19.17
N LYS A 287 26.18 20.81 18.10
CA LYS A 287 26.77 22.15 17.96
C LYS A 287 25.72 23.25 17.86
N GLU A 288 24.69 23.03 17.04
CA GLU A 288 23.65 24.03 16.79
C GLU A 288 22.66 24.18 17.92
N ARG A 289 22.31 23.08 18.58
CA ARG A 289 21.12 22.99 19.46
C ARG A 289 21.45 22.58 20.89
N LYS A 290 22.71 22.28 21.20
CA LYS A 290 23.16 21.80 22.52
C LYS A 290 22.38 20.56 23.02
N LYS A 291 21.71 19.82 22.10
CA LYS A 291 20.94 18.61 22.41
C LYS A 291 21.64 17.42 21.76
N SER A 292 21.89 16.37 22.53
CA SER A 292 22.43 15.11 22.05
C SER A 292 21.30 14.19 21.62
N MET A 293 21.42 13.54 20.47
CA MET A 293 20.52 12.47 20.08
C MET A 293 20.78 11.21 20.94
N LEU A 294 19.74 10.44 21.17
CA LEU A 294 19.87 9.12 21.76
C LEU A 294 20.57 8.18 20.77
N ASN A 295 21.57 7.46 21.27
CA ASN A 295 22.22 6.39 20.51
C ASN A 295 21.87 5.04 21.16
N THR A 296 20.93 4.33 20.53
CA THR A 296 20.48 3.00 20.99
C THR A 296 21.07 1.85 20.19
N GLY A 297 22.05 2.14 19.32
CA GLY A 297 22.65 1.19 18.39
C GLY A 297 21.90 1.05 17.08
N SER A 298 22.27 0.06 16.29
CA SER A 298 21.63 -0.23 15.01
C SER A 298 20.31 -1.02 15.19
N CYS A 299 19.57 -1.20 14.08
CA CYS A 299 18.33 -1.96 14.06
C CYS A 299 18.50 -3.36 14.63
N GLY A 300 17.73 -3.70 15.66
CA GLY A 300 17.82 -4.99 16.34
C GLY A 300 17.57 -6.21 15.44
N LEU A 301 16.72 -6.07 14.41
CA LEU A 301 16.50 -7.13 13.42
C LEU A 301 17.75 -7.42 12.60
N HIS A 302 18.48 -6.39 12.19
CA HIS A 302 19.74 -6.56 11.45
C HIS A 302 20.85 -7.14 12.34
N ILE A 303 20.88 -6.80 13.64
CA ILE A 303 21.80 -7.41 14.60
C ILE A 303 21.50 -8.91 14.71
N VAL A 304 20.25 -9.30 14.94
CA VAL A 304 19.84 -10.71 15.08
C VAL A 304 20.11 -11.49 13.79
N HIS A 305 19.80 -10.90 12.62
CA HIS A 305 20.07 -11.51 11.33
C HIS A 305 21.58 -11.70 11.10
N GLY A 306 22.39 -10.71 11.44
CA GLY A 306 23.86 -10.83 11.36
C GLY A 306 24.42 -11.94 12.25
N VAL A 307 23.90 -12.08 13.47
CA VAL A 307 24.29 -13.17 14.40
C VAL A 307 23.87 -14.53 13.84
N GLN A 308 22.69 -14.64 13.25
CA GLN A 308 22.22 -15.90 12.65
C GLN A 308 23.12 -16.35 11.48
N PHE A 309 23.59 -15.43 10.63
CA PHE A 309 24.57 -15.75 9.59
C PHE A 309 25.88 -16.26 10.17
N ILE A 310 26.40 -15.62 11.23
CA ILE A 310 27.62 -16.06 11.90
C ILE A 310 27.44 -17.46 12.47
N VAL A 311 26.36 -17.75 13.18
CA VAL A 311 26.08 -19.08 13.76
C VAL A 311 25.95 -20.15 12.68
N GLN A 312 25.27 -19.85 11.55
CA GLN A 312 25.21 -20.80 10.42
C GLN A 312 26.59 -21.07 9.81
N PHE A 313 27.45 -20.06 9.69
CA PHE A 313 28.79 -20.23 9.14
C PHE A 313 29.67 -21.14 10.02
N TYR A 314 29.57 -21.00 11.34
CA TYR A 314 30.32 -21.83 12.29
C TYR A 314 29.73 -23.24 12.51
N SER A 315 28.49 -23.50 12.09
CA SER A 315 27.92 -24.84 12.12
C SER A 315 28.27 -25.69 10.88
N PHE A 316 28.95 -25.11 9.89
CA PHE A 316 29.46 -25.81 8.70
C PHE A 316 30.99 -26.01 8.72
N LEU A 317 31.70 -25.57 9.76
CA LEU A 317 33.11 -25.86 10.04
C LEU A 317 33.25 -26.93 11.11
#